data_e820bb3bc3074a8f08943d16e904e8b6
#
_entry.id   e820bb3bc3074a8f08943d16e904e8b6
#
_cell.length_a   1.000
_cell.length_b   1.000
_cell.length_c   1.000
_cell.angle_alpha   90.00
_cell.angle_beta   90.00
_cell.angle_gamma   90.00
#
_symmetry.space_group_name_H-M   'P 1'
#
loop_
_entity.id
_entity.type
_entity.pdbx_description
1 polymer ?
#
loop_
_entity_poly.entity_id
_entity_poly.type
_entity_poly.pdbx_seq_one_letter_code
_entity_poly.pdbx_strand_id
1 'polypeptide(L)'
;MTAYDSLGQPVSVQLRWAKVDNENGGGDQWQLFYKSDDSATGTDTKWTNVGQTYSFTDGQLSPAVNSVSISGMTINGVNLGDVTLDHGASNITQYSDDNGTVSVTNLDQTGYPSGSLVSIAVGDNGRITGTYSNGKTVDLAEVSVANFGNANALQKVDGTAFAATQESGEAFLTHGAEVVGSALEASNVDLADEFAKLIVTQQAYTAGSRIITAVDQLTQETLNMKR
;
A
#
# COMPACT_ATOMS: atom_id res chain seq x y z
N MET A 1 -8.08 -17.05 22.28
CA MET A 1 -7.91 -16.56 20.90
C MET A 1 -6.45 -16.64 20.50
N THR A 2 -6.16 -16.65 19.21
CA THR A 2 -4.77 -16.58 18.70
C THR A 2 -4.48 -15.16 18.26
N ALA A 3 -3.43 -14.55 18.78
CA ALA A 3 -2.87 -13.30 18.29
C ALA A 3 -1.53 -13.61 17.60
N TYR A 4 -0.92 -12.61 16.99
CA TYR A 4 0.37 -12.76 16.31
C TYR A 4 1.34 -11.70 16.83
N ASP A 5 2.59 -12.10 17.05
CA ASP A 5 3.66 -11.17 17.40
C ASP A 5 4.14 -10.36 16.19
N SER A 6 5.14 -9.51 16.37
CA SER A 6 5.71 -8.68 15.31
C SER A 6 6.38 -9.48 14.18
N LEU A 7 6.68 -10.75 14.40
CA LEU A 7 7.24 -11.68 13.42
C LEU A 7 6.18 -12.59 12.78
N GLY A 8 4.91 -12.42 13.15
CA GLY A 8 3.80 -13.25 12.66
C GLY A 8 3.73 -14.64 13.30
N GLN A 9 4.37 -14.84 14.47
CA GLN A 9 4.27 -16.08 15.21
C GLN A 9 2.96 -16.13 15.99
N PRO A 10 2.24 -17.25 16.00
CA PRO A 10 0.97 -17.37 16.72
C PRO A 10 1.20 -17.45 18.24
N VAL A 11 0.48 -16.65 18.98
CA VAL A 11 0.49 -16.60 20.45
C VAL A 11 -0.92 -16.81 20.97
N SER A 12 -1.11 -17.77 21.89
CA SER A 12 -2.42 -18.03 22.50
C SER A 12 -2.72 -17.02 23.60
N VAL A 13 -3.71 -16.17 23.38
CA VAL A 13 -4.17 -15.17 24.36
C VAL A 13 -5.38 -15.72 25.12
N GLN A 14 -5.29 -15.76 26.45
CA GLN A 14 -6.39 -16.08 27.34
C GLN A 14 -6.77 -14.86 28.16
N LEU A 15 -8.05 -14.53 28.15
CA LEU A 15 -8.62 -13.42 28.91
C LEU A 15 -9.55 -13.98 29.98
N ARG A 16 -9.61 -13.34 31.15
CA ARG A 16 -10.50 -13.71 32.26
C ARG A 16 -11.06 -12.46 32.90
N TRP A 17 -12.33 -12.45 33.12
CA TRP A 17 -13.02 -11.47 33.96
C TRP A 17 -13.02 -11.91 35.41
N ALA A 18 -12.77 -10.98 36.32
CA ALA A 18 -12.91 -11.19 37.76
C ALA A 18 -13.80 -10.10 38.35
N LYS A 19 -14.79 -10.52 39.12
CA LYS A 19 -15.63 -9.61 39.90
C LYS A 19 -14.83 -9.12 41.10
N VAL A 20 -14.80 -7.81 41.31
CA VAL A 20 -14.18 -7.17 42.43
C VAL A 20 -15.29 -6.75 43.37
N ASP A 21 -15.18 -7.13 44.65
CA ASP A 21 -16.17 -6.73 45.65
C ASP A 21 -16.08 -5.22 45.90
N ASN A 22 -17.23 -4.56 45.99
CA ASN A 22 -17.32 -3.15 46.26
C ASN A 22 -17.85 -2.96 47.72
N GLU A 23 -16.92 -2.84 48.67
CA GLU A 23 -17.22 -2.66 50.10
C GLU A 23 -18.11 -1.43 50.42
N ASN A 24 -18.33 -0.52 49.44
CA ASN A 24 -19.05 0.74 49.63
C ASN A 24 -20.47 0.77 49.05
N GLY A 25 -21.07 -0.39 48.73
CA GLY A 25 -22.45 -0.47 48.26
C GLY A 25 -22.72 0.10 46.85
N GLY A 26 -21.69 0.29 46.06
CA GLY A 26 -21.79 0.56 44.59
C GLY A 26 -22.12 -0.72 43.84
N GLY A 27 -22.52 -0.56 42.57
CA GLY A 27 -22.78 -1.70 41.67
C GLY A 27 -21.56 -2.63 41.47
N ASP A 28 -21.81 -3.79 40.92
CA ASP A 28 -20.77 -4.77 40.63
C ASP A 28 -19.65 -4.19 39.78
N GLN A 29 -18.43 -4.38 40.23
CA GLN A 29 -17.22 -3.98 39.47
C GLN A 29 -16.49 -5.22 38.99
N TRP A 30 -15.97 -5.12 37.75
CA TRP A 30 -15.22 -6.18 37.11
C TRP A 30 -13.87 -5.67 36.66
N GLN A 31 -12.89 -6.54 36.64
CA GLN A 31 -11.57 -6.31 36.07
C GLN A 31 -11.23 -7.39 35.06
N LEU A 32 -10.53 -7.01 34.04
CA LEU A 32 -10.07 -7.91 32.98
C LEU A 32 -8.59 -8.25 33.20
N PHE A 33 -8.28 -9.53 33.09
CA PHE A 33 -6.94 -10.07 33.21
C PHE A 33 -6.58 -10.83 31.95
N TYR A 34 -5.32 -10.77 31.56
CA TYR A 34 -4.77 -11.68 30.56
C TYR A 34 -3.75 -12.62 31.21
N LYS A 35 -3.63 -13.82 30.68
CA LYS A 35 -2.69 -14.81 31.19
C LYS A 35 -1.30 -14.49 30.63
N SER A 36 -0.42 -14.01 31.49
CA SER A 36 0.93 -13.56 31.12
C SER A 36 1.96 -14.70 31.15
N ASP A 37 1.78 -15.69 32.04
CA ASP A 37 2.71 -16.82 32.16
C ASP A 37 1.95 -18.13 32.45
N ASP A 38 2.05 -19.09 31.53
CA ASP A 38 1.45 -20.41 31.68
C ASP A 38 2.19 -21.29 32.70
N SER A 39 3.49 -21.07 32.84
CA SER A 39 4.39 -21.87 33.67
C SER A 39 4.47 -21.37 35.12
N ALA A 40 3.91 -20.20 35.41
CA ALA A 40 3.94 -19.59 36.73
C ALA A 40 3.36 -20.51 37.82
N THR A 41 4.12 -20.71 38.88
CA THR A 41 3.77 -21.57 40.03
C THR A 41 4.00 -20.84 41.35
N GLY A 42 3.31 -21.28 42.37
CA GLY A 42 3.44 -20.71 43.73
C GLY A 42 2.99 -19.26 43.79
N THR A 43 3.90 -18.34 44.10
CA THR A 43 3.64 -16.91 44.25
C THR A 43 3.89 -16.11 42.96
N ASP A 44 4.32 -16.75 41.86
CA ASP A 44 4.58 -16.08 40.61
C ASP A 44 3.29 -15.58 39.93
N THR A 45 3.40 -14.44 39.23
CA THR A 45 2.24 -13.82 38.62
C THR A 45 1.86 -14.55 37.33
N LYS A 46 0.74 -15.25 37.36
CA LYS A 46 0.17 -15.99 36.21
C LYS A 46 -0.78 -15.14 35.35
N TRP A 47 -1.47 -14.20 36.00
CA TRP A 47 -2.45 -13.32 35.36
C TRP A 47 -2.10 -11.87 35.63
N THR A 48 -2.06 -11.08 34.59
CA THR A 48 -1.79 -9.64 34.68
C THR A 48 -3.08 -8.87 34.46
N ASN A 49 -3.33 -7.90 35.36
CA ASN A 49 -4.48 -7.02 35.25
C ASN A 49 -4.29 -6.05 34.07
N VAL A 50 -5.32 -5.86 33.29
CA VAL A 50 -5.34 -4.88 32.17
C VAL A 50 -5.37 -3.43 32.70
N GLY A 51 -5.74 -3.24 33.99
CA GLY A 51 -5.74 -1.92 34.64
C GLY A 51 -7.03 -1.13 34.44
N GLN A 52 -8.02 -1.69 33.76
CA GLN A 52 -9.33 -1.04 33.57
C GLN A 52 -10.38 -1.67 34.50
N THR A 53 -11.11 -0.82 35.17
CA THR A 53 -12.29 -1.22 35.94
C THR A 53 -13.56 -1.01 35.11
N TYR A 54 -14.43 -2.00 35.13
CA TYR A 54 -15.71 -2.01 34.43
C TYR A 54 -16.84 -2.02 35.48
N SER A 55 -17.66 -0.99 35.47
CA SER A 55 -18.82 -0.85 36.34
C SER A 55 -20.10 -0.90 35.51
N PHE A 56 -21.14 -1.50 36.06
CA PHE A 56 -22.40 -1.66 35.36
C PHE A 56 -23.54 -1.00 36.13
N THR A 57 -24.41 -0.31 35.39
CA THR A 57 -25.65 0.28 35.91
C THR A 57 -26.79 -0.17 35.00
N ASP A 58 -27.81 -0.76 35.55
CA ASP A 58 -28.97 -1.31 34.83
C ASP A 58 -28.55 -2.28 33.70
N GLY A 59 -27.53 -3.08 33.94
CA GLY A 59 -26.99 -4.07 32.97
C GLY A 59 -26.11 -3.49 31.88
N GLN A 60 -25.88 -2.19 31.85
CA GLN A 60 -25.03 -1.53 30.84
C GLN A 60 -23.74 -1.00 31.47
N LEU A 61 -22.68 -0.99 30.69
CA LEU A 61 -21.38 -0.48 31.13
C LEU A 61 -21.44 1.04 31.37
N SER A 62 -21.15 1.48 32.60
CA SER A 62 -21.21 2.89 33.00
C SER A 62 -20.06 3.21 33.99
N PRO A 63 -19.14 4.15 33.66
CA PRO A 63 -19.03 4.87 32.41
C PRO A 63 -18.69 3.94 31.21
N ALA A 64 -19.06 4.35 30.00
CA ALA A 64 -18.77 3.57 28.81
C ALA A 64 -17.25 3.45 28.58
N VAL A 65 -16.76 2.23 28.38
CA VAL A 65 -15.37 1.91 28.02
C VAL A 65 -15.40 1.31 26.61
N ASN A 66 -15.02 2.08 25.60
CA ASN A 66 -15.07 1.62 24.23
C ASN A 66 -13.85 0.77 23.86
N SER A 67 -12.68 1.14 24.39
CA SER A 67 -11.43 0.42 24.16
C SER A 67 -10.48 0.54 25.35
N VAL A 68 -9.57 -0.41 25.45
CA VAL A 68 -8.50 -0.42 26.47
C VAL A 68 -7.19 -0.79 25.80
N SER A 69 -6.15 0.03 26.03
CA SER A 69 -4.80 -0.24 25.53
C SER A 69 -3.95 -0.90 26.59
N ILE A 70 -3.32 -2.01 26.23
CA ILE A 70 -2.37 -2.76 27.04
C ILE A 70 -1.00 -2.53 26.43
N SER A 71 -0.18 -1.71 27.10
CA SER A 71 1.17 -1.41 26.60
C SER A 71 2.13 -2.55 26.89
N GLY A 72 2.91 -2.94 25.90
CA GLY A 72 3.95 -3.95 26.01
C GLY A 72 3.43 -5.32 26.47
N MET A 73 2.27 -5.75 25.99
CA MET A 73 1.66 -7.03 26.34
C MET A 73 2.62 -8.18 26.08
N THR A 74 2.93 -8.96 27.13
CA THR A 74 3.85 -10.08 27.05
C THR A 74 3.18 -11.35 27.53
N ILE A 75 3.28 -12.44 26.77
CA ILE A 75 2.74 -13.76 27.09
C ILE A 75 3.83 -14.81 26.94
N ASN A 76 4.12 -15.55 28.01
CA ASN A 76 5.18 -16.58 28.04
C ASN A 76 6.54 -16.06 27.54
N GLY A 77 6.87 -14.80 27.86
CA GLY A 77 8.11 -14.15 27.41
C GLY A 77 8.07 -13.62 25.96
N VAL A 78 6.99 -13.84 25.19
CA VAL A 78 6.80 -13.29 23.85
C VAL A 78 6.12 -11.93 23.95
N ASN A 79 6.75 -10.90 23.40
CA ASN A 79 6.20 -9.55 23.39
C ASN A 79 5.28 -9.37 22.18
N LEU A 80 4.00 -9.07 22.42
CA LEU A 80 3.00 -8.74 21.41
C LEU A 80 2.96 -7.24 21.08
N GLY A 81 3.73 -6.41 21.81
CA GLY A 81 3.67 -4.95 21.68
C GLY A 81 2.45 -4.33 22.37
N ASP A 82 2.03 -3.19 21.87
CA ASP A 82 0.84 -2.51 22.37
C ASP A 82 -0.41 -3.10 21.70
N VAL A 83 -1.28 -3.65 22.56
CA VAL A 83 -2.53 -4.31 22.13
C VAL A 83 -3.70 -3.47 22.58
N THR A 84 -4.59 -3.11 21.67
CA THR A 84 -5.84 -2.43 21.97
C THR A 84 -7.00 -3.44 21.92
N LEU A 85 -7.71 -3.57 23.03
CA LEU A 85 -8.97 -4.30 23.11
C LEU A 85 -10.11 -3.34 22.82
N ASP A 86 -10.74 -3.51 21.67
CA ASP A 86 -11.89 -2.71 21.25
C ASP A 86 -13.17 -3.45 21.64
N HIS A 87 -13.95 -2.86 22.53
CA HIS A 87 -15.23 -3.39 22.98
C HIS A 87 -16.40 -2.85 22.15
N GLY A 88 -16.15 -1.79 21.37
CA GLY A 88 -17.20 -1.03 20.71
C GLY A 88 -18.13 -0.31 21.69
N ALA A 89 -18.99 0.52 21.17
CA ALA A 89 -19.95 1.24 21.99
C ALA A 89 -21.04 0.28 22.50
N SER A 90 -21.16 0.14 23.83
CA SER A 90 -22.25 -0.60 24.49
C SER A 90 -22.30 -2.12 24.21
N ASN A 91 -21.20 -2.74 23.79
CA ASN A 91 -21.16 -4.18 23.46
C ASN A 91 -20.94 -5.08 24.68
N ILE A 92 -20.54 -4.51 25.84
CA ILE A 92 -20.38 -5.26 27.07
C ILE A 92 -21.60 -4.97 27.97
N THR A 93 -22.29 -6.02 28.35
CA THR A 93 -23.46 -5.95 29.22
C THR A 93 -23.33 -6.96 30.37
N GLN A 94 -23.94 -6.64 31.51
CA GLN A 94 -24.07 -7.55 32.64
C GLN A 94 -25.55 -7.72 32.99
N TYR A 95 -26.07 -8.91 32.74
CA TYR A 95 -27.38 -9.31 33.19
C TYR A 95 -27.25 -10.41 34.28
N SER A 96 -28.27 -10.55 35.10
CA SER A 96 -28.30 -11.61 36.12
C SER A 96 -28.26 -12.97 35.42
N ASP A 97 -27.27 -13.78 35.78
CA ASP A 97 -27.16 -15.18 35.41
C ASP A 97 -26.86 -16.02 36.64
N ASP A 98 -27.76 -16.94 36.98
CA ASP A 98 -27.66 -17.80 38.16
C ASP A 98 -26.43 -18.74 38.08
N ASN A 99 -25.85 -18.95 36.90
CA ASN A 99 -24.69 -19.80 36.72
C ASN A 99 -23.36 -19.03 36.64
N GLY A 100 -23.41 -17.69 36.61
CA GLY A 100 -22.22 -16.84 36.47
C GLY A 100 -21.44 -17.05 35.16
N THR A 101 -22.12 -17.44 34.08
CA THR A 101 -21.51 -17.70 32.78
C THR A 101 -21.25 -16.44 32.02
N VAL A 102 -20.08 -16.35 31.39
CA VAL A 102 -19.75 -15.28 30.42
C VAL A 102 -19.99 -15.80 29.01
N SER A 103 -20.83 -15.10 28.26
CA SER A 103 -21.06 -15.39 26.86
C SER A 103 -20.29 -14.39 25.99
N VAL A 104 -19.45 -14.89 25.08
CA VAL A 104 -18.73 -14.08 24.10
C VAL A 104 -19.35 -14.37 22.74
N THR A 105 -19.97 -13.37 22.13
CA THR A 105 -20.65 -13.51 20.83
C THR A 105 -19.70 -13.32 19.66
N ASN A 106 -18.70 -12.46 19.79
CA ASN A 106 -17.67 -12.24 18.78
C ASN A 106 -16.34 -11.90 19.45
N LEU A 107 -15.26 -12.46 18.90
CA LEU A 107 -13.90 -12.19 19.34
C LEU A 107 -12.96 -12.29 18.16
N ASP A 108 -12.70 -11.16 17.52
CA ASP A 108 -11.85 -11.04 16.35
C ASP A 108 -10.49 -10.43 16.69
N GLN A 109 -9.53 -10.58 15.81
CA GLN A 109 -8.21 -9.97 15.91
C GLN A 109 -7.74 -9.50 14.53
N THR A 110 -6.91 -8.47 14.48
CA THR A 110 -6.42 -7.82 13.26
C THR A 110 -5.06 -8.30 12.80
N GLY A 111 -4.34 -9.07 13.64
CA GLY A 111 -3.04 -9.63 13.31
C GLY A 111 -3.13 -10.72 12.23
N TYR A 112 -2.00 -11.11 11.71
CA TYR A 112 -1.90 -12.15 10.69
C TYR A 112 -0.59 -12.91 10.82
N PRO A 113 -0.54 -14.19 10.38
CA PRO A 113 0.70 -14.95 10.38
C PRO A 113 1.71 -14.37 9.39
N SER A 114 2.97 -14.72 9.56
CA SER A 114 4.01 -14.44 8.58
C SER A 114 3.63 -15.03 7.22
N GLY A 115 3.97 -14.34 6.14
CA GLY A 115 3.68 -14.76 4.78
C GLY A 115 4.87 -14.55 3.85
N SER A 116 5.03 -15.44 2.87
CA SER A 116 5.98 -15.25 1.77
C SER A 116 5.31 -14.53 0.60
N LEU A 117 6.07 -13.75 -0.14
CA LEU A 117 5.60 -13.07 -1.33
C LEU A 117 5.24 -14.11 -2.41
N VAL A 118 3.99 -14.09 -2.87
CA VAL A 118 3.46 -15.02 -3.88
C VAL A 118 3.47 -14.39 -5.27
N SER A 119 3.01 -13.14 -5.37
CA SER A 119 2.93 -12.43 -6.64
C SER A 119 3.11 -10.92 -6.47
N ILE A 120 3.53 -10.28 -7.55
CA ILE A 120 3.61 -8.83 -7.66
C ILE A 120 2.72 -8.41 -8.82
N ALA A 121 1.93 -7.36 -8.63
CA ALA A 121 1.10 -6.75 -9.65
C ALA A 121 1.33 -5.24 -9.69
N VAL A 122 1.18 -4.67 -10.88
CA VAL A 122 1.20 -3.22 -11.09
C VAL A 122 -0.23 -2.79 -11.37
N GLY A 123 -0.77 -1.94 -10.52
CA GLY A 123 -2.10 -1.36 -10.67
C GLY A 123 -2.11 -0.17 -11.63
N ASP A 124 -3.31 0.21 -12.08
CA ASP A 124 -3.53 1.29 -13.06
C ASP A 124 -3.06 2.68 -12.58
N ASN A 125 -2.88 2.85 -11.29
CA ASN A 125 -2.34 4.07 -10.67
C ASN A 125 -0.81 4.03 -10.48
N GLY A 126 -0.12 3.06 -11.08
CA GLY A 126 1.32 2.88 -10.93
C GLY A 126 1.77 2.27 -9.60
N ARG A 127 0.87 1.86 -8.72
CA ARG A 127 1.23 1.17 -7.48
C ARG A 127 1.63 -0.26 -7.74
N ILE A 128 2.76 -0.64 -7.18
CA ILE A 128 3.27 -2.01 -7.20
C ILE A 128 2.82 -2.68 -5.92
N THR A 129 1.91 -3.63 -6.03
CA THR A 129 1.34 -4.36 -4.91
C THR A 129 1.90 -5.78 -4.86
N GLY A 130 2.26 -6.21 -3.66
CA GLY A 130 2.68 -7.59 -3.38
C GLY A 130 1.58 -8.36 -2.67
N THR A 131 1.22 -9.53 -3.19
CA THR A 131 0.31 -10.45 -2.52
C THR A 131 1.11 -11.53 -1.81
N TYR A 132 0.81 -11.74 -0.53
CA TYR A 132 1.50 -12.69 0.34
C TYR A 132 0.67 -13.96 0.58
N SER A 133 1.34 -15.05 0.95
CA SER A 133 0.71 -16.37 1.19
C SER A 133 -0.30 -16.36 2.35
N ASN A 134 -0.24 -15.37 3.22
CA ASN A 134 -1.20 -15.14 4.31
C ASN A 134 -2.46 -14.36 3.85
N GLY A 135 -2.62 -14.10 2.55
CA GLY A 135 -3.75 -13.37 1.97
C GLY A 135 -3.66 -11.85 2.11
N LYS A 136 -2.58 -11.32 2.67
CA LYS A 136 -2.38 -9.85 2.75
C LYS A 136 -1.79 -9.32 1.46
N THR A 137 -2.26 -8.13 1.07
CA THR A 137 -1.71 -7.34 -0.02
C THR A 137 -1.10 -6.08 0.56
N VAL A 138 0.14 -5.80 0.18
CA VAL A 138 0.91 -4.65 0.67
C VAL A 138 1.41 -3.85 -0.52
N ASP A 139 1.29 -2.54 -0.45
CA ASP A 139 1.90 -1.63 -1.43
C ASP A 139 3.41 -1.61 -1.20
N LEU A 140 4.18 -2.07 -2.19
CA LEU A 140 5.63 -2.19 -2.10
C LEU A 140 6.36 -0.95 -2.62
N ALA A 141 5.85 -0.37 -3.71
CA ALA A 141 6.43 0.78 -4.38
C ALA A 141 5.40 1.48 -5.27
N GLU A 142 5.76 2.63 -5.81
CA GLU A 142 4.99 3.36 -6.81
C GLU A 142 5.91 3.71 -7.99
N VAL A 143 5.40 3.52 -9.21
CA VAL A 143 6.08 3.95 -10.44
C VAL A 143 5.93 5.46 -10.54
N SER A 144 7.05 6.18 -10.46
CA SER A 144 7.06 7.63 -10.63
C SER A 144 7.05 8.00 -12.10
N VAL A 145 6.08 8.81 -12.52
CA VAL A 145 6.01 9.36 -13.87
C VAL A 145 6.52 10.80 -13.86
N ALA A 146 7.48 11.08 -14.74
CA ALA A 146 8.06 12.40 -14.89
C ALA A 146 7.45 13.10 -16.11
N ASN A 147 6.99 14.35 -15.91
CA ASN A 147 6.55 15.23 -16.97
C ASN A 147 7.58 16.34 -17.21
N PHE A 148 7.60 16.86 -18.43
CA PHE A 148 8.48 17.94 -18.84
C PHE A 148 7.68 19.06 -19.49
N GLY A 149 8.12 20.30 -19.31
CA GLY A 149 7.46 21.46 -19.91
C GLY A 149 7.40 21.39 -21.45
N ASN A 150 8.43 20.85 -22.06
CA ASN A 150 8.49 20.57 -23.50
C ASN A 150 9.10 19.19 -23.78
N ALA A 151 8.24 18.16 -23.83
CA ALA A 151 8.68 16.78 -24.08
C ALA A 151 9.36 16.59 -25.44
N ASN A 152 9.04 17.42 -26.45
CA ASN A 152 9.64 17.32 -27.77
C ASN A 152 11.10 17.77 -27.83
N ALA A 153 11.55 18.53 -26.85
CA ALA A 153 12.93 18.99 -26.74
C ALA A 153 13.83 18.04 -25.93
N LEU A 154 13.31 16.91 -25.49
CA LEU A 154 14.10 15.87 -24.85
C LEU A 154 15.11 15.26 -25.83
N GLN A 155 16.35 15.09 -25.39
CA GLN A 155 17.38 14.44 -26.18
C GLN A 155 17.25 12.91 -26.04
N LYS A 156 17.07 12.22 -27.17
CA LYS A 156 17.06 10.77 -27.21
C LYS A 156 18.48 10.24 -26.99
N VAL A 157 18.63 9.30 -26.05
CA VAL A 157 19.86 8.55 -25.78
C VAL A 157 19.65 7.05 -26.04
N ASP A 158 20.71 6.26 -25.94
CA ASP A 158 20.62 4.83 -26.18
C ASP A 158 19.65 4.12 -25.22
N GLY A 159 19.04 3.04 -25.69
CA GLY A 159 18.20 2.18 -24.87
C GLY A 159 16.80 2.74 -24.57
N THR A 160 16.19 3.48 -25.46
CA THR A 160 14.85 4.09 -25.31
C THR A 160 14.75 5.15 -24.20
N ALA A 161 15.90 5.62 -23.69
CA ALA A 161 15.95 6.65 -22.66
C ALA A 161 15.98 8.06 -23.29
N PHE A 162 15.58 9.05 -22.48
CA PHE A 162 15.62 10.46 -22.84
C PHE A 162 16.38 11.24 -21.76
N ALA A 163 17.19 12.19 -22.19
CA ALA A 163 17.86 13.12 -21.29
C ALA A 163 17.17 14.48 -21.33
N ALA A 164 17.06 15.12 -20.18
CA ALA A 164 16.55 16.48 -20.10
C ALA A 164 17.53 17.46 -20.75
N THR A 165 17.00 18.47 -21.45
CA THR A 165 17.75 19.58 -22.03
C THR A 165 17.31 20.90 -21.41
N GLN A 166 18.04 21.98 -21.67
CA GLN A 166 17.63 23.29 -21.22
C GLN A 166 16.28 23.74 -21.80
N GLU A 167 15.94 23.29 -22.99
CA GLU A 167 14.68 23.61 -23.68
C GLU A 167 13.51 22.72 -23.22
N SER A 168 13.78 21.50 -22.75
CA SER A 168 12.74 20.62 -22.16
C SER A 168 12.32 21.07 -20.76
N GLY A 169 13.20 21.77 -20.07
CA GLY A 169 13.05 22.08 -18.67
C GLY A 169 13.39 20.91 -17.75
N GLU A 170 13.28 21.13 -16.44
CA GLU A 170 13.48 20.10 -15.42
C GLU A 170 12.28 19.14 -15.35
N ALA A 171 12.55 17.90 -14.95
CA ALA A 171 11.52 16.91 -14.72
C ALA A 171 10.71 17.26 -13.47
N PHE A 172 9.39 17.23 -13.56
CA PHE A 172 8.51 17.26 -12.40
C PHE A 172 7.75 15.93 -12.29
N LEU A 173 7.80 15.38 -11.07
CA LEU A 173 7.16 14.09 -10.79
C LEU A 173 5.65 14.29 -10.62
N THR A 174 4.88 13.44 -11.26
CA THR A 174 3.42 13.40 -11.11
C THR A 174 3.03 12.11 -10.37
N HIS A 175 2.31 12.26 -9.27
CA HIS A 175 1.74 11.14 -8.54
C HIS A 175 0.39 10.76 -9.15
N GLY A 176 0.08 9.47 -9.17
CA GLY A 176 -1.19 8.99 -9.68
C GLY A 176 -1.34 9.09 -11.22
N ALA A 177 -0.24 9.06 -11.94
CA ALA A 177 -0.29 8.95 -13.40
C ALA A 177 -0.87 7.58 -13.79
N GLU A 178 -1.61 7.55 -14.90
CA GLU A 178 -2.14 6.31 -15.44
C GLU A 178 -1.00 5.43 -15.96
N VAL A 179 -0.88 4.24 -15.38
CA VAL A 179 0.10 3.21 -15.76
C VAL A 179 -0.66 1.93 -16.05
N VAL A 180 -0.52 1.39 -17.24
CA VAL A 180 -1.15 0.13 -17.61
C VAL A 180 -0.18 -1.01 -17.38
N GLY A 181 -0.50 -1.85 -16.42
CA GLY A 181 0.29 -3.05 -16.11
C GLY A 181 0.09 -4.15 -17.16
N SER A 182 1.09 -5.03 -17.31
CA SER A 182 1.04 -6.20 -18.20
C SER A 182 0.74 -5.88 -19.68
N ALA A 183 1.03 -4.66 -20.12
CA ALA A 183 0.82 -4.18 -21.48
C ALA A 183 2.15 -3.76 -22.12
N LEU A 184 2.21 -3.85 -23.45
CA LEU A 184 3.29 -3.27 -24.26
C LEU A 184 2.70 -2.18 -25.13
N GLU A 185 3.39 -1.05 -25.22
CA GLU A 185 3.01 0.04 -26.10
C GLU A 185 3.16 -0.38 -27.55
N ALA A 186 2.09 -0.25 -28.33
CA ALA A 186 2.11 -0.52 -29.75
C ALA A 186 2.67 0.70 -30.51
N SER A 187 3.27 0.46 -31.71
CA SER A 187 3.69 1.54 -32.56
C SER A 187 2.49 2.33 -33.08
N ASN A 188 2.56 3.65 -33.03
CA ASN A 188 1.58 4.57 -33.61
C ASN A 188 1.97 5.01 -35.08
N VAL A 189 3.00 4.40 -35.64
CA VAL A 189 3.48 4.71 -37.00
C VAL A 189 2.72 3.85 -38.00
N ASP A 190 2.05 4.51 -38.97
CA ASP A 190 1.50 3.84 -40.14
C ASP A 190 2.57 3.74 -41.23
N LEU A 191 2.90 2.51 -41.62
CA LEU A 191 3.90 2.23 -42.62
C LEU A 191 3.50 2.79 -44.00
N ALA A 192 2.21 2.80 -44.36
CA ALA A 192 1.74 3.32 -45.62
C ALA A 192 1.96 4.83 -45.73
N ASP A 193 1.66 5.56 -44.63
CA ASP A 193 1.93 7.00 -44.57
C ASP A 193 3.42 7.32 -44.63
N GLU A 194 4.26 6.56 -43.97
CA GLU A 194 5.71 6.78 -44.03
C GLU A 194 6.30 6.45 -45.40
N PHE A 195 5.80 5.42 -46.09
CA PHE A 195 6.17 5.15 -47.48
C PHE A 195 5.71 6.26 -48.44
N ALA A 196 4.51 6.80 -48.26
CA ALA A 196 4.03 7.93 -49.04
C ALA A 196 4.93 9.17 -48.87
N LYS A 197 5.28 9.52 -47.63
CA LYS A 197 6.24 10.61 -47.33
C LYS A 197 7.61 10.36 -47.93
N LEU A 198 8.11 9.12 -47.91
CA LEU A 198 9.38 8.74 -48.50
C LEU A 198 9.36 8.94 -50.01
N ILE A 199 8.27 8.53 -50.70
CA ILE A 199 8.12 8.73 -52.17
C ILE A 199 8.09 10.22 -52.48
N VAL A 200 7.32 11.03 -51.78
CA VAL A 200 7.26 12.48 -51.98
C VAL A 200 8.64 13.13 -51.79
N THR A 201 9.35 12.71 -50.73
CA THR A 201 10.70 13.22 -50.45
C THR A 201 11.70 12.84 -51.54
N GLN A 202 11.63 11.59 -52.05
CA GLN A 202 12.46 11.16 -53.21
C GLN A 202 12.16 11.95 -54.48
N GLN A 203 10.87 12.20 -54.75
CA GLN A 203 10.47 13.04 -55.91
C GLN A 203 10.98 14.48 -55.74
N ALA A 204 10.86 15.08 -54.57
CA ALA A 204 11.37 16.41 -54.30
C ALA A 204 12.88 16.51 -54.45
N TYR A 205 13.63 15.49 -53.97
CA TYR A 205 15.09 15.43 -54.15
C TYR A 205 15.47 15.30 -55.63
N THR A 206 14.77 14.43 -56.37
CA THR A 206 15.00 14.25 -57.79
C THR A 206 14.70 15.53 -58.57
N ALA A 207 13.62 16.22 -58.28
CA ALA A 207 13.28 17.52 -58.87
C ALA A 207 14.35 18.57 -58.60
N GLY A 208 14.82 18.68 -57.33
CA GLY A 208 15.92 19.56 -56.95
C GLY A 208 17.21 19.28 -57.73
N SER A 209 17.58 18.01 -57.87
CA SER A 209 18.75 17.60 -58.67
C SER A 209 18.63 18.00 -60.14
N ARG A 210 17.43 17.83 -60.73
CA ARG A 210 17.19 18.27 -62.13
C ARG A 210 17.30 19.77 -62.30
N ILE A 211 16.83 20.56 -61.33
CA ILE A 211 16.98 22.03 -61.36
C ILE A 211 18.46 22.42 -61.37
N ILE A 212 19.27 21.78 -60.51
CA ILE A 212 20.72 22.05 -60.45
C ILE A 212 21.36 21.72 -61.81
N THR A 213 21.05 20.55 -62.40
CA THR A 213 21.57 20.16 -63.69
C THR A 213 21.15 21.15 -64.83
N ALA A 214 19.91 21.61 -64.83
CA ALA A 214 19.42 22.62 -65.75
C ALA A 214 20.16 23.98 -65.65
N VAL A 215 20.41 24.42 -64.40
CA VAL A 215 21.18 25.64 -64.10
C VAL A 215 22.61 25.49 -64.57
N ASP A 216 23.25 24.35 -64.40
CA ASP A 216 24.59 24.08 -64.89
C ASP A 216 24.64 24.11 -66.41
N GLN A 217 23.66 23.53 -67.09
CA GLN A 217 23.54 23.59 -68.59
C GLN A 217 23.35 25.01 -69.06
N LEU A 218 22.45 25.77 -68.51
CA LEU A 218 22.24 27.20 -68.80
C LEU A 218 23.51 28.03 -68.63
N THR A 219 24.26 27.77 -67.59
CA THR A 219 25.52 28.45 -67.30
C THR A 219 26.56 28.10 -68.34
N GLN A 220 26.66 26.86 -68.72
CA GLN A 220 27.58 26.43 -69.80
C GLN A 220 27.20 27.03 -71.17
N GLU A 221 25.91 27.04 -71.56
CA GLU A 221 25.43 27.69 -72.77
C GLU A 221 25.73 29.19 -72.77
N THR A 222 25.51 29.88 -71.62
CA THR A 222 25.84 31.31 -71.49
C THR A 222 27.33 31.59 -71.65
N LEU A 223 28.17 30.73 -71.12
CA LEU A 223 29.63 30.82 -71.28
C LEU A 223 30.05 30.58 -72.72
N ASN A 224 29.37 29.66 -73.45
CA ASN A 224 29.65 29.38 -74.85
C ASN A 224 29.19 30.50 -75.75
N MET A 225 28.12 31.21 -75.42
CA MET A 225 27.66 32.36 -76.27
C MET A 225 28.59 33.58 -76.13
N LYS A 226 29.44 33.68 -75.12
CA LYS A 226 30.41 34.76 -74.91
C LYS A 226 31.72 34.51 -75.65
N ARG A 227 31.85 33.42 -76.35
CA ARG A 227 33.01 33.08 -77.13
C ARG A 227 32.75 33.32 -78.66
#